data_3901646c11850410107711d02a18e41b
#
_entry.id   3901646c11850410107711d02a18e41b
#
_cell.length_a   1.000
_cell.length_b   1.000
_cell.length_c   1.000
_cell.angle_alpha   90.00
_cell.angle_beta   90.00
_cell.angle_gamma   90.00
#
_symmetry.space_group_name_H-M   'P 1'
#
loop_
_entity.id
_entity.type
_entity.pdbx_description
1 polymer ?
#
loop_
_entity_poly.entity_id
_entity_poly.type
_entity_poly.pdbx_seq_one_letter_code
_entity_poly.pdbx_strand_id
1 'polypeptide(L)'
;MDIRATKKIVIDAGHGGEDPGTSANGIVEKDLTLKISEYLHKRFDELGIPNEMTRTSDVTLGPSDRPTKAQSFYGNGSDVILLSNHINAGGGDGAEVIYSLRNSDKLSSMIANEFVKSGQNVRKYYQRRLPSDPSKDYYY
;
A
#
# COMPACT_ATOMS: atom_id res chain seq x y z
N MET A 1 8.40 8.57 -20.92
CA MET A 1 7.08 7.92 -21.04
C MET A 1 6.18 8.49 -19.96
N ASP A 2 5.05 9.02 -20.34
CA ASP A 2 4.09 9.57 -19.37
C ASP A 2 3.37 8.41 -18.65
N ILE A 3 3.71 8.17 -17.40
CA ILE A 3 3.13 7.11 -16.57
C ILE A 3 1.61 7.29 -16.40
N ARG A 4 1.11 8.49 -16.52
CA ARG A 4 -0.33 8.82 -16.41
C ARG A 4 -1.17 8.17 -17.49
N ALA A 5 -0.59 7.93 -18.67
CA ALA A 5 -1.30 7.32 -19.79
C ALA A 5 -1.30 5.78 -19.77
N THR A 6 -0.48 5.15 -18.93
CA THR A 6 -0.21 3.70 -19.03
C THR A 6 -0.42 2.91 -17.75
N LYS A 7 -0.59 3.57 -16.61
CA LYS A 7 -0.74 2.89 -15.31
C LYS A 7 -2.06 3.24 -14.63
N LYS A 8 -2.61 2.26 -13.95
CA LYS A 8 -3.79 2.37 -13.08
C LYS A 8 -3.40 1.99 -11.68
N ILE A 9 -3.90 2.70 -10.70
CA ILE A 9 -3.51 2.52 -9.30
C ILE A 9 -4.69 1.97 -8.51
N VAL A 10 -4.48 0.94 -7.73
CA VAL A 10 -5.40 0.52 -6.68
C VAL A 10 -4.75 0.85 -5.35
N ILE A 11 -5.40 1.68 -4.56
CA ILE A 11 -4.93 2.10 -3.24
C ILE A 11 -5.63 1.23 -2.20
N ASP A 12 -4.85 0.52 -1.41
CA ASP A 12 -5.37 -0.31 -0.34
C ASP A 12 -5.06 0.33 1.02
N ALA A 13 -6.13 0.74 1.72
CA ALA A 13 -6.02 1.21 3.09
C ALA A 13 -6.04 0.02 4.04
N GLY A 14 -4.90 -0.30 4.64
CA GLY A 14 -4.76 -1.43 5.55
C GLY A 14 -5.75 -1.39 6.71
N HIS A 15 -6.18 -2.57 7.19
CA HIS A 15 -7.13 -2.74 8.28
C HIS A 15 -8.51 -2.15 7.97
N GLY A 16 -9.34 -1.87 9.00
CA GLY A 16 -10.67 -1.26 8.85
C GLY A 16 -11.76 -2.00 9.64
N GLY A 17 -12.79 -1.26 10.05
CA GLY A 17 -13.93 -1.81 10.77
C GLY A 17 -13.52 -2.44 12.10
N GLU A 18 -13.75 -3.74 12.24
CA GLU A 18 -13.42 -4.51 13.46
C GLU A 18 -11.92 -4.77 13.64
N ASP A 19 -11.12 -4.61 12.58
CA ASP A 19 -9.66 -4.72 12.63
C ASP A 19 -9.01 -3.34 12.76
N PRO A 20 -8.60 -2.91 13.96
CA PRO A 20 -8.00 -1.58 14.16
C PRO A 20 -6.56 -1.50 13.65
N GLY A 21 -5.89 -2.63 13.41
CA GLY A 21 -4.44 -2.67 13.23
C GLY A 21 -3.70 -2.28 14.53
N THR A 22 -2.53 -1.72 14.39
CA THR A 22 -1.73 -1.24 15.52
C THR A 22 -2.32 0.04 16.12
N SER A 23 -2.24 0.16 17.44
CA SER A 23 -2.63 1.37 18.17
C SER A 23 -1.54 1.78 19.14
N ALA A 24 -1.03 3.00 19.03
CA ALA A 24 -0.03 3.58 19.90
C ALA A 24 -0.06 5.12 19.83
N ASN A 25 0.26 5.77 20.95
CA ASN A 25 0.40 7.24 21.01
C ASN A 25 -0.82 8.02 20.46
N GLY A 26 -2.03 7.51 20.67
CA GLY A 26 -3.25 8.13 20.16
C GLY A 26 -3.51 7.92 18.67
N ILE A 27 -2.69 7.13 17.99
CA ILE A 27 -2.86 6.76 16.59
C ILE A 27 -3.47 5.35 16.50
N VAL A 28 -4.51 5.20 15.69
CA VAL A 28 -5.10 3.92 15.33
C VAL A 28 -4.79 3.70 13.85
N GLU A 29 -4.15 2.58 13.51
CA GLU A 29 -3.62 2.32 12.17
C GLU A 29 -4.70 2.41 11.10
N LYS A 30 -5.87 1.79 11.29
CA LYS A 30 -6.97 1.83 10.30
C LYS A 30 -7.41 3.24 9.94
N ASP A 31 -7.40 4.18 10.90
CA ASP A 31 -7.83 5.56 10.67
C ASP A 31 -6.77 6.34 9.87
N LEU A 32 -5.50 6.12 10.22
CA LEU A 32 -4.40 6.80 9.53
C LEU A 32 -4.20 6.26 8.10
N THR A 33 -4.29 4.95 7.92
CA THR A 33 -4.18 4.35 6.58
C THR A 33 -5.31 4.80 5.66
N LEU A 34 -6.53 4.99 6.19
CA LEU A 34 -7.64 5.55 5.42
C LEU A 34 -7.35 6.99 4.99
N LYS A 35 -6.92 7.85 5.91
CA LYS A 35 -6.58 9.25 5.61
C LYS A 35 -5.46 9.38 4.56
N ILE A 36 -4.41 8.56 4.68
CA ILE A 36 -3.32 8.52 3.69
C ILE A 36 -3.86 8.11 2.33
N SER A 37 -4.71 7.09 2.28
CA SER A 37 -5.28 6.57 1.05
C SER A 37 -6.22 7.59 0.37
N GLU A 38 -7.05 8.28 1.14
CA GLU A 38 -7.90 9.37 0.65
C GLU A 38 -7.08 10.52 0.06
N TYR A 39 -5.98 10.90 0.73
CA TYR A 39 -5.06 11.90 0.21
C TYR A 39 -4.44 11.47 -1.11
N LEU A 40 -3.95 10.24 -1.20
CA LEU A 40 -3.36 9.68 -2.42
C LEU A 40 -4.39 9.63 -3.55
N HIS A 41 -5.60 9.16 -3.28
CA HIS A 41 -6.69 9.11 -4.23
C HIS A 41 -6.95 10.49 -4.84
N LYS A 42 -7.14 11.50 -4.00
CA LYS A 42 -7.31 12.88 -4.45
C LYS A 42 -6.14 13.37 -5.31
N ARG A 43 -4.90 13.07 -4.90
CA ARG A 43 -3.71 13.48 -5.66
C ARG A 43 -3.62 12.80 -7.03
N PHE A 44 -3.95 11.53 -7.11
CA PHE A 44 -3.99 10.82 -8.38
C PHE A 44 -5.08 11.35 -9.30
N ASP A 45 -6.26 11.70 -8.75
CA ASP A 45 -7.32 12.35 -9.52
C ASP A 45 -6.88 13.70 -10.10
N GLU A 46 -6.25 14.55 -9.28
CA GLU A 46 -5.70 15.84 -9.72
C GLU A 46 -4.65 15.68 -10.83
N LEU A 47 -3.91 14.57 -10.83
CA LEU A 47 -2.91 14.25 -11.84
C LEU A 47 -3.48 13.53 -13.07
N GLY A 48 -4.77 13.21 -13.07
CA GLY A 48 -5.42 12.47 -14.15
C GLY A 48 -4.97 11.00 -14.24
N ILE A 49 -4.54 10.42 -13.13
CA ILE A 49 -4.14 9.01 -13.05
C ILE A 49 -5.35 8.18 -12.61
N PRO A 50 -5.81 7.20 -13.41
CA PRO A 50 -6.91 6.31 -13.02
C PRO A 50 -6.57 5.58 -11.73
N ASN A 51 -7.44 5.72 -10.73
CA ASN A 51 -7.20 5.08 -9.43
C ASN A 51 -8.49 4.78 -8.69
N GLU A 52 -8.46 3.76 -7.84
CA GLU A 52 -9.57 3.31 -6.99
C GLU A 52 -9.04 2.93 -5.61
N MET A 53 -9.91 2.95 -4.61
CA MET A 53 -9.61 2.56 -3.24
C MET A 53 -10.33 1.26 -2.86
N THR A 54 -9.66 0.37 -2.14
CA THR A 54 -10.30 -0.88 -1.65
C THR A 54 -11.38 -0.60 -0.62
N ARG A 55 -11.23 0.45 0.18
CA ARG A 55 -12.27 0.97 1.08
C ARG A 55 -12.20 2.49 1.15
N THR A 56 -13.36 3.12 1.27
CA THR A 56 -13.54 4.57 1.38
C THR A 56 -14.17 4.99 2.71
N SER A 57 -14.31 4.05 3.64
CA SER A 57 -14.88 4.25 4.98
C SER A 57 -14.31 3.24 5.96
N ASP A 58 -14.71 3.33 7.22
CA ASP A 58 -14.29 2.39 8.27
C ASP A 58 -15.09 1.08 8.20
N VAL A 59 -14.74 0.24 7.25
CA VAL A 59 -15.36 -1.08 7.03
C VAL A 59 -14.33 -2.20 7.10
N THR A 60 -14.77 -3.36 7.55
CA THR A 60 -13.93 -4.57 7.59
C THR A 60 -13.78 -5.16 6.20
N LEU A 61 -12.52 -5.40 5.80
CA LEU A 61 -12.18 -6.20 4.62
C LEU A 61 -11.30 -7.36 5.06
N GLY A 62 -11.79 -8.58 4.87
CA GLY A 62 -11.04 -9.78 5.20
C GLY A 62 -9.81 -9.98 4.31
N PRO A 63 -8.86 -10.84 4.72
CA PRO A 63 -7.64 -11.10 3.95
C PRO A 63 -7.89 -11.63 2.53
N SER A 64 -8.97 -12.39 2.33
CA SER A 64 -9.38 -12.89 1.00
C SER A 64 -10.19 -11.87 0.20
N ASP A 65 -10.95 -11.00 0.89
CA ASP A 65 -11.82 -10.03 0.23
C ASP A 65 -11.01 -8.87 -0.35
N ARG A 66 -9.94 -8.49 0.31
CA ARG A 66 -9.08 -7.37 -0.07
C ARG A 66 -8.43 -7.56 -1.45
N PRO A 67 -7.75 -8.67 -1.75
CA PRO A 67 -7.23 -8.93 -3.10
C PRO A 67 -8.33 -9.03 -4.15
N THR A 68 -9.45 -9.66 -3.83
CA THR A 68 -10.60 -9.79 -4.73
C THR A 68 -11.17 -8.41 -5.08
N LYS A 69 -11.34 -7.56 -4.09
CA LYS A 69 -11.78 -6.18 -4.27
C LYS A 69 -10.80 -5.40 -5.14
N ALA A 70 -9.51 -5.49 -4.86
CA ALA A 70 -8.48 -4.80 -5.63
C ALA A 70 -8.50 -5.20 -7.11
N GLN A 71 -8.60 -6.51 -7.40
CA GLN A 71 -8.67 -7.01 -8.77
C GLN A 71 -9.95 -6.62 -9.50
N SER A 72 -11.04 -6.39 -8.78
CA SER A 72 -12.35 -6.06 -9.38
C SER A 72 -12.34 -4.72 -10.12
N PHE A 73 -11.41 -3.81 -9.82
CA PHE A 73 -11.35 -2.49 -10.45
C PHE A 73 -10.72 -2.54 -11.84
N TYR A 74 -9.50 -3.06 -11.92
CA TYR A 74 -8.71 -3.02 -13.17
C TYR A 74 -8.07 -4.36 -13.54
N GLY A 75 -8.41 -5.43 -12.85
CA GLY A 75 -7.74 -6.73 -13.03
C GLY A 75 -6.35 -6.77 -12.40
N ASN A 76 -5.50 -7.65 -12.93
CA ASN A 76 -4.15 -7.90 -12.41
C ASN A 76 -3.05 -7.81 -13.48
N GLY A 77 -3.29 -7.03 -14.52
CA GLY A 77 -2.32 -6.80 -15.61
C GLY A 77 -1.08 -6.03 -15.15
N SER A 78 -0.05 -6.04 -15.98
CA SER A 78 1.21 -5.32 -15.71
C SER A 78 1.07 -3.79 -15.73
N ASP A 79 -0.08 -3.28 -16.18
CA ASP A 79 -0.45 -1.88 -16.15
C ASP A 79 -1.12 -1.44 -14.84
N VAL A 80 -1.37 -2.38 -13.92
CA VAL A 80 -1.99 -2.11 -12.62
C VAL A 80 -0.95 -2.15 -11.51
N ILE A 81 -0.95 -1.12 -10.66
CA ILE A 81 -0.14 -1.05 -9.45
C ILE A 81 -1.06 -1.10 -8.24
N LEU A 82 -0.89 -2.10 -7.39
CA LEU A 82 -1.53 -2.15 -6.07
C LEU A 82 -0.58 -1.53 -5.04
N LEU A 83 -1.04 -0.50 -4.35
CA LEU A 83 -0.32 0.20 -3.30
C LEU A 83 -1.08 0.05 -1.98
N SER A 84 -0.53 -0.73 -1.06
CA SER A 84 -1.12 -0.95 0.26
C SER A 84 -0.39 -0.12 1.31
N ASN A 85 -1.16 0.59 2.13
CA ASN A 85 -0.66 1.46 3.21
C ASN A 85 -0.86 0.78 4.56
N HIS A 86 0.21 0.68 5.33
CA HIS A 86 0.23 0.14 6.68
C HIS A 86 1.10 0.98 7.62
N ILE A 87 0.86 0.83 8.92
CA ILE A 87 1.70 1.38 9.97
C ILE A 87 2.27 0.20 10.78
N ASN A 88 3.57 0.06 10.80
CA ASN A 88 4.21 -1.04 11.52
C ASN A 88 4.16 -0.84 13.04
N ALA A 89 4.04 -1.95 13.77
CA ALA A 89 4.16 -1.97 15.22
C ALA A 89 5.62 -1.97 15.65
N GLY A 90 5.97 -1.07 16.56
CA GLY A 90 7.21 -1.08 17.34
C GLY A 90 8.54 -0.93 16.57
N GLY A 91 9.62 -0.83 17.31
CA GLY A 91 10.96 -1.19 16.81
C GLY A 91 11.73 -0.18 16.00
N GLY A 92 11.39 1.08 15.96
CA GLY A 92 12.23 2.13 15.36
C GLY A 92 11.51 3.03 14.35
N ASP A 93 12.11 4.17 14.11
CA ASP A 93 11.61 5.18 13.21
C ASP A 93 12.04 4.88 11.76
N GLY A 94 11.14 5.08 10.81
CA GLY A 94 11.43 5.06 9.39
C GLY A 94 10.45 4.28 8.54
N ALA A 95 10.33 4.71 7.29
CA ALA A 95 9.51 4.05 6.29
C ALA A 95 10.14 2.75 5.79
N GLU A 96 9.30 1.81 5.43
CA GLU A 96 9.69 0.58 4.73
C GLU A 96 8.85 0.44 3.46
N VAL A 97 9.44 -0.07 2.39
CA VAL A 97 8.72 -0.40 1.17
C VAL A 97 8.87 -1.88 0.88
N ILE A 98 7.75 -2.60 0.91
CA ILE A 98 7.73 -4.05 0.65
C ILE A 98 7.19 -4.27 -0.75
N TYR A 99 7.89 -5.05 -1.56
CA TYR A 99 7.48 -5.36 -2.92
C TYR A 99 7.32 -6.87 -3.16
N SER A 100 6.43 -7.21 -4.08
CA SER A 100 6.10 -8.60 -4.40
C SER A 100 7.30 -9.37 -4.95
N LEU A 101 7.37 -10.67 -4.66
CA LEU A 101 8.36 -11.61 -5.20
C LEU A 101 8.37 -11.64 -6.73
N ARG A 102 7.26 -11.27 -7.38
CA ARG A 102 7.11 -11.23 -8.84
C ARG A 102 7.71 -9.98 -9.49
N ASN A 103 8.03 -8.97 -8.69
CA ASN A 103 8.46 -7.67 -9.19
C ASN A 103 9.96 -7.45 -8.93
N SER A 104 10.57 -6.61 -9.78
CA SER A 104 11.88 -6.03 -9.45
C SER A 104 11.73 -4.94 -8.39
N ASP A 105 12.84 -4.55 -7.79
CA ASP A 105 12.92 -3.49 -6.78
C ASP A 105 12.80 -2.05 -7.35
N LYS A 106 12.64 -1.91 -8.66
CA LYS A 106 12.68 -0.62 -9.34
C LYS A 106 11.69 0.40 -8.77
N LEU A 107 10.42 0.03 -8.65
CA LEU A 107 9.39 0.93 -8.12
C LEU A 107 9.59 1.19 -6.63
N SER A 108 9.90 0.15 -5.86
CA SER A 108 10.11 0.26 -4.41
C SER A 108 11.31 1.13 -4.06
N SER A 109 12.41 1.03 -4.80
CA SER A 109 13.57 1.89 -4.63
C SER A 109 13.27 3.35 -5.00
N MET A 110 12.48 3.59 -6.04
CA MET A 110 12.02 4.94 -6.39
C MET A 110 11.16 5.56 -5.28
N ILE A 111 10.20 4.81 -4.74
CA ILE A 111 9.36 5.28 -3.62
C ILE A 111 10.22 5.57 -2.39
N ALA A 112 11.13 4.66 -2.04
CA ALA A 112 12.06 4.85 -0.92
C ALA A 112 12.90 6.12 -1.09
N ASN A 113 13.39 6.40 -2.29
CA ASN A 113 14.15 7.62 -2.59
C ASN A 113 13.29 8.89 -2.45
N GLU A 114 12.02 8.86 -2.82
CA GLU A 114 11.13 10.01 -2.63
C GLU A 114 10.85 10.26 -1.13
N PHE A 115 10.73 9.23 -0.32
CA PHE A 115 10.67 9.39 1.15
C PHE A 115 11.93 10.08 1.70
N VAL A 116 13.13 9.66 1.27
CA VAL A 116 14.39 10.30 1.67
C VAL A 116 14.41 11.77 1.26
N LYS A 117 14.05 12.08 0.02
CA LYS A 117 14.01 13.48 -0.47
C LYS A 117 13.01 14.34 0.31
N SER A 118 11.93 13.77 0.82
CA SER A 118 10.95 14.47 1.66
C SER A 118 11.38 14.63 3.13
N GLY A 119 12.57 14.14 3.49
CA GLY A 119 13.10 14.21 4.86
C GLY A 119 12.67 13.08 5.76
N GLN A 120 12.02 12.04 5.21
CA GLN A 120 11.61 10.87 5.96
C GLN A 120 12.76 9.87 6.09
N ASN A 121 12.98 9.32 7.28
CA ASN A 121 13.87 8.19 7.45
C ASN A 121 13.33 6.98 6.67
N VAL A 122 14.21 6.28 5.96
CA VAL A 122 13.90 5.03 5.27
C VAL A 122 14.77 3.92 5.85
N ARG A 123 14.12 2.89 6.36
CA ARG A 123 14.84 1.74 6.93
C ARG A 123 15.31 0.80 5.83
N LYS A 124 14.43 0.41 4.94
CA LYS A 124 14.74 -0.50 3.82
C LYS A 124 13.59 -0.58 2.82
N TYR A 125 13.89 -1.13 1.65
CA TYR A 125 12.92 -1.72 0.73
C TYR A 125 13.32 -3.18 0.49
N TYR A 126 12.35 -4.10 0.53
CA TYR A 126 12.64 -5.54 0.53
C TYR A 126 11.44 -6.39 0.14
N GLN A 127 11.68 -7.66 -0.13
CA GLN A 127 10.65 -8.68 -0.30
C GLN A 127 10.42 -9.39 1.04
N ARG A 128 9.18 -9.75 1.32
CA ARG A 128 8.81 -10.50 2.51
C ARG A 128 8.14 -11.80 2.11
N ARG A 129 8.70 -12.90 2.58
CA ARG A 129 8.26 -14.25 2.26
C ARG A 129 7.41 -14.84 3.38
N LEU A 130 6.38 -15.60 3.01
CA LEU A 130 5.59 -16.35 3.98
C LEU A 130 6.47 -17.43 4.65
N PRO A 131 6.60 -17.44 6.00
CA PRO A 131 7.47 -18.40 6.68
C PRO A 131 7.13 -19.87 6.43
N SER A 132 5.83 -20.19 6.27
CA SER A 132 5.35 -21.54 5.99
C SER A 132 5.50 -21.97 4.53
N ASP A 133 5.67 -21.01 3.61
CA ASP A 133 5.87 -21.25 2.18
C ASP A 133 6.67 -20.08 1.56
N PRO A 134 8.01 -20.15 1.55
CA PRO A 134 8.86 -19.06 1.06
C PRO A 134 8.72 -18.75 -0.44
N SER A 135 7.96 -19.54 -1.19
CA SER A 135 7.64 -19.22 -2.59
C SER A 135 6.52 -18.18 -2.73
N LYS A 136 5.85 -17.85 -1.62
CA LYS A 136 4.74 -16.89 -1.58
C LYS A 136 5.10 -15.62 -0.86
N ASP A 137 4.48 -14.52 -1.32
CA ASP A 137 4.53 -13.25 -0.62
C ASP A 137 3.85 -13.36 0.77
N TYR A 138 4.41 -12.67 1.74
CA TYR A 138 3.75 -12.49 3.03
C TYR A 138 2.82 -11.28 2.93
N TYR A 139 1.54 -11.50 3.19
CA TYR A 139 0.51 -10.46 3.24
C TYR A 139 0.21 -10.08 4.69
N TYR A 140 -0.14 -8.81 4.88
CA TYR A 140 -0.63 -8.29 6.15
C TYR A 140 -2.15 -8.38 6.23
#